data_9ca0f26f082fe8d5e963fb31dd8fde2b
#
_entry.id   9ca0f26f082fe8d5e963fb31dd8fde2b
#
_cell.length_a   1.000
_cell.length_b   1.000
_cell.length_c   1.000
_cell.angle_alpha   90.00
_cell.angle_beta   90.00
_cell.angle_gamma   90.00
#
_symmetry.space_group_name_H-M   'P 1'
#
loop_
_entity.id
_entity.type
_entity.pdbx_description
1 polymer ?
#
loop_
_entity_poly.entity_id
_entity_poly.type
_entity_poly.pdbx_seq_one_letter_code
_entity_poly.pdbx_strand_id
1 'polypeptide(L)'
;KHWSRGLGDVYKRQVEHCRKVNKSFQTQIAVVETILKNNQSILYRSNPCDLQLNKEDINKINFNNYAAVFISGTALSGEPSRNAVLVASKLTSDLKIPLIIDLDYRPYNWESDTIKSDVYKEIMNEMDIIIGNDLEFNVADNSTNGLELAKVYIKKKPSVIVYKMGEEGSKVFTKENESQYGTFNVEAIKPTGAGDAFNGGFISSLYNGLSLEDAAIRGSANAAIVVTRVGCSSAMPNNQELEKFINQNQKEL
;
A
#
# COMPACT_ATOMS: atom_id res chain seq x y z
N LYS A 1 -13.59 -23.07 -2.70
CA LYS A 1 -13.76 -22.66 -4.11
C LYS A 1 -12.61 -21.77 -4.54
N HIS A 2 -11.67 -22.38 -5.24
CA HIS A 2 -10.41 -21.73 -5.64
C HIS A 2 -10.45 -20.96 -6.96
N TRP A 3 -11.60 -20.77 -7.56
CA TRP A 3 -11.60 -20.41 -8.97
C TRP A 3 -11.77 -18.93 -9.31
N SER A 4 -12.10 -18.08 -8.36
CA SER A 4 -12.10 -16.64 -8.63
C SER A 4 -10.71 -16.00 -8.52
N ARG A 5 -9.78 -16.62 -7.77
CA ARG A 5 -8.38 -16.15 -7.71
C ARG A 5 -7.50 -16.73 -8.84
N GLY A 6 -7.75 -17.96 -9.26
CA GLY A 6 -6.84 -18.68 -10.13
C GLY A 6 -6.65 -18.08 -11.53
N LEU A 7 -7.72 -17.72 -12.22
CA LEU A 7 -7.61 -17.26 -13.61
C LEU A 7 -7.17 -15.80 -13.72
N GLY A 8 -7.69 -14.90 -12.89
CA GLY A 8 -7.29 -13.50 -12.90
C GLY A 8 -5.84 -13.30 -12.48
N ASP A 9 -5.40 -14.01 -11.47
CA ASP A 9 -4.04 -13.90 -10.93
C ASP A 9 -3.01 -14.56 -11.85
N VAL A 10 -3.34 -15.68 -12.49
CA VAL A 10 -2.47 -16.32 -13.50
C VAL A 10 -2.26 -15.40 -14.71
N TYR A 11 -3.30 -14.78 -15.22
CA TYR A 11 -3.19 -13.81 -16.32
C TYR A 11 -2.34 -12.59 -15.98
N LYS A 12 -2.37 -12.16 -14.73
CA LYS A 12 -1.61 -11.00 -14.23
C LYS A 12 -0.24 -11.37 -13.65
N ARG A 13 0.15 -12.64 -13.68
CA ARG A 13 1.38 -13.18 -13.04
C ARG A 13 1.48 -12.91 -11.54
N GLN A 14 0.36 -12.69 -10.86
CA GLN A 14 0.32 -12.33 -9.44
C GLN A 14 0.67 -13.49 -8.50
N VAL A 15 0.79 -14.70 -9.00
CA VAL A 15 1.07 -15.92 -8.22
C VAL A 15 2.41 -16.58 -8.52
N GLU A 16 3.23 -15.98 -9.37
CA GLU A 16 4.49 -16.58 -9.83
C GLU A 16 5.44 -16.93 -8.67
N HIS A 17 5.48 -16.06 -7.65
CA HIS A 17 6.30 -16.22 -6.46
C HIS A 17 5.52 -16.50 -5.19
N CYS A 18 4.24 -16.88 -5.31
CA CYS A 18 3.43 -17.21 -4.15
C CYS A 18 3.91 -18.51 -3.49
N ARG A 19 4.24 -18.43 -2.21
CA ARG A 19 4.60 -19.58 -1.40
C ARG A 19 3.36 -20.43 -1.07
N LYS A 20 3.49 -21.75 -1.18
CA LYS A 20 2.54 -22.70 -0.61
C LYS A 20 2.99 -23.05 0.80
N VAL A 21 2.08 -22.89 1.76
CA VAL A 21 2.30 -23.24 3.17
C VAL A 21 1.48 -24.48 3.55
N ASN A 22 1.80 -25.09 4.68
CA ASN A 22 1.08 -26.27 5.15
C ASN A 22 -0.34 -25.92 5.63
N LYS A 23 -1.17 -26.95 5.88
CA LYS A 23 -2.59 -26.77 6.24
C LYS A 23 -2.84 -26.14 7.61
N SER A 24 -1.82 -25.99 8.47
CA SER A 24 -1.96 -25.32 9.76
C SER A 24 -2.05 -23.79 9.66
N PHE A 25 -1.64 -23.22 8.52
CA PHE A 25 -1.73 -21.78 8.26
C PHE A 25 -3.00 -21.47 7.49
N GLN A 26 -3.59 -20.31 7.78
CA GLN A 26 -4.89 -19.92 7.25
C GLN A 26 -4.80 -18.63 6.43
N THR A 27 -5.62 -18.55 5.39
CA THR A 27 -5.85 -17.28 4.69
C THR A 27 -6.70 -16.40 5.59
N GLN A 28 -6.29 -15.15 5.75
CA GLN A 28 -7.04 -14.14 6.46
C GLN A 28 -8.41 -13.91 5.82
N ILE A 29 -9.43 -13.72 6.66
CA ILE A 29 -10.79 -13.37 6.24
C ILE A 29 -11.17 -12.06 6.93
N ALA A 30 -11.52 -11.05 6.15
CA ALA A 30 -12.12 -9.83 6.63
C ALA A 30 -13.63 -9.83 6.33
N VAL A 31 -14.43 -9.61 7.35
CA VAL A 31 -15.87 -9.35 7.22
C VAL A 31 -16.07 -7.86 7.47
N VAL A 32 -16.52 -7.13 6.46
CA VAL A 32 -16.62 -5.67 6.48
C VAL A 32 -18.09 -5.29 6.28
N GLU A 33 -18.61 -4.45 7.16
CA GLU A 33 -19.92 -3.83 6.96
C GLU A 33 -19.89 -2.84 5.81
N THR A 34 -20.96 -2.80 5.01
CA THR A 34 -21.12 -1.84 3.91
C THR A 34 -21.85 -0.57 4.35
N ILE A 35 -21.69 -0.16 5.59
CA ILE A 35 -22.30 1.05 6.18
C ILE A 35 -21.22 2.11 6.32
N LEU A 36 -21.49 3.35 5.86
CA LEU A 36 -20.50 4.43 5.87
C LEU A 36 -20.20 5.00 7.26
N LYS A 37 -21.23 5.12 8.10
CA LYS A 37 -21.06 5.63 9.46
C LYS A 37 -20.80 4.49 10.44
N ASN A 38 -19.68 4.56 11.16
CA ASN A 38 -19.26 3.56 12.14
C ASN A 38 -19.08 2.17 11.54
N ASN A 39 -18.55 2.10 10.30
CA ASN A 39 -18.20 0.86 9.64
C ASN A 39 -17.36 -0.02 10.56
N GLN A 40 -17.83 -1.22 10.83
CA GLN A 40 -17.10 -2.22 11.60
C GLN A 40 -16.53 -3.28 10.65
N SER A 41 -15.33 -3.69 10.94
CA SER A 41 -14.71 -4.83 10.28
C SER A 41 -14.22 -5.83 11.31
N ILE A 42 -14.51 -7.10 11.08
CA ILE A 42 -13.97 -8.20 11.87
C ILE A 42 -12.94 -8.93 11.02
N LEU A 43 -11.74 -9.07 11.57
CA LEU A 43 -10.66 -9.75 10.92
C LEU A 43 -10.37 -11.07 11.62
N TYR A 44 -10.57 -12.16 10.90
CA TYR A 44 -10.16 -13.51 11.33
C TYR A 44 -8.74 -13.76 10.82
N ARG A 45 -7.76 -13.68 11.74
CA ARG A 45 -6.34 -13.81 11.45
C ARG A 45 -5.65 -14.70 12.48
N SER A 46 -5.87 -16.01 12.36
CA SER A 46 -5.20 -17.02 13.18
C SER A 46 -4.16 -17.76 12.33
N ASN A 47 -2.94 -17.91 12.81
CA ASN A 47 -1.84 -18.54 12.07
C ASN A 47 -1.78 -18.06 10.60
N PRO A 48 -1.54 -16.77 10.34
CA PRO A 48 -1.69 -16.22 9.01
C PRO A 48 -0.63 -16.72 8.04
N CYS A 49 -1.07 -17.18 6.87
CA CYS A 49 -0.19 -17.71 5.84
C CYS A 49 0.67 -16.64 5.16
N ASP A 50 0.22 -15.39 5.14
CA ASP A 50 0.95 -14.26 4.56
C ASP A 50 2.24 -13.92 5.33
N LEU A 51 2.30 -14.19 6.64
CA LEU A 51 3.53 -14.02 7.43
C LEU A 51 4.53 -15.17 7.28
N GLN A 52 4.26 -16.16 6.44
CA GLN A 52 5.13 -17.32 6.25
C GLN A 52 6.15 -17.13 5.11
N LEU A 53 6.14 -15.99 4.41
CA LEU A 53 7.18 -15.65 3.44
C LEU A 53 8.53 -15.59 4.16
N ASN A 54 9.56 -16.21 3.60
CA ASN A 54 10.89 -16.25 4.21
C ASN A 54 12.01 -15.85 3.24
N LYS A 55 13.22 -15.71 3.75
CA LYS A 55 14.40 -15.31 2.97
C LYS A 55 14.71 -16.26 1.81
N GLU A 56 14.44 -17.56 1.96
CA GLU A 56 14.69 -18.55 0.92
C GLU A 56 13.75 -18.33 -0.27
N ASP A 57 12.53 -17.86 -0.02
CA ASP A 57 11.58 -17.52 -1.08
C ASP A 57 12.04 -16.24 -1.81
N ILE A 58 12.53 -15.25 -1.07
CA ILE A 58 13.07 -14.00 -1.63
C ILE A 58 14.30 -14.27 -2.50
N ASN A 59 15.21 -15.13 -2.06
CA ASN A 59 16.43 -15.46 -2.78
C ASN A 59 16.18 -16.18 -4.13
N LYS A 60 14.98 -16.70 -4.37
CA LYS A 60 14.59 -17.30 -5.65
C LYS A 60 14.14 -16.27 -6.69
N ILE A 61 13.88 -15.03 -6.26
CA ILE A 61 13.35 -13.98 -7.13
C ILE A 61 14.51 -13.31 -7.87
N ASN A 62 14.42 -13.25 -9.19
CA ASN A 62 15.31 -12.42 -9.98
C ASN A 62 14.74 -10.99 -10.05
N PHE A 63 15.16 -10.15 -9.11
CA PHE A 63 14.68 -8.77 -9.02
C PHE A 63 14.97 -7.91 -10.26
N ASN A 64 15.97 -8.25 -11.08
CA ASN A 64 16.24 -7.53 -12.34
C ASN A 64 15.07 -7.59 -13.34
N ASN A 65 14.12 -8.49 -13.14
CA ASN A 65 12.90 -8.57 -13.97
C ASN A 65 11.83 -7.55 -13.59
N TYR A 66 12.03 -6.75 -12.54
CA TYR A 66 11.03 -5.86 -11.98
C TYR A 66 11.51 -4.41 -11.95
N ALA A 67 10.60 -3.48 -12.23
CA ALA A 67 10.89 -2.06 -12.23
C ALA A 67 10.91 -1.44 -10.81
N ALA A 68 10.24 -2.06 -9.86
CA ALA A 68 10.19 -1.65 -8.46
C ALA A 68 9.76 -2.82 -7.57
N VAL A 69 9.99 -2.70 -6.27
CA VAL A 69 9.41 -3.60 -5.26
C VAL A 69 8.48 -2.80 -4.36
N PHE A 70 7.24 -3.27 -4.24
CA PHE A 70 6.23 -2.70 -3.36
C PHE A 70 6.02 -3.59 -2.14
N ILE A 71 6.07 -3.00 -0.95
CA ILE A 71 5.97 -3.66 0.34
C ILE A 71 4.70 -3.16 1.05
N SER A 72 3.87 -4.08 1.55
CA SER A 72 2.84 -3.75 2.54
C SER A 72 3.44 -3.85 3.94
N GLY A 73 3.26 -2.83 4.77
CA GLY A 73 3.73 -2.81 6.15
C GLY A 73 3.17 -3.92 7.03
N THR A 74 2.01 -4.47 6.65
CA THR A 74 1.47 -5.69 7.29
C THR A 74 2.45 -6.87 7.24
N ALA A 75 3.29 -6.97 6.19
CA ALA A 75 4.30 -8.03 6.07
C ALA A 75 5.43 -7.92 7.11
N LEU A 76 5.59 -6.76 7.74
CA LEU A 76 6.58 -6.50 8.77
C LEU A 76 6.12 -6.93 10.18
N SER A 77 4.85 -7.24 10.36
CA SER A 77 4.25 -7.44 11.69
C SER A 77 4.70 -8.71 12.41
N GLY A 78 5.30 -9.68 11.70
CA GLY A 78 5.74 -10.94 12.30
C GLY A 78 6.80 -11.68 11.49
N GLU A 79 7.46 -12.60 12.17
CA GLU A 79 8.43 -13.51 11.54
C GLU A 79 7.73 -14.73 10.91
N PRO A 80 8.30 -15.31 9.86
CA PRO A 80 9.57 -14.99 9.19
C PRO A 80 9.44 -13.89 8.12
N SER A 81 8.24 -13.34 7.89
CA SER A 81 7.96 -12.37 6.82
C SER A 81 8.74 -11.06 7.00
N ARG A 82 8.88 -10.56 8.23
CA ARG A 82 9.70 -9.38 8.55
C ARG A 82 11.13 -9.52 8.04
N ASN A 83 11.79 -10.62 8.39
CA ASN A 83 13.14 -10.90 7.91
C ASN A 83 13.19 -11.04 6.37
N ALA A 84 12.18 -11.63 5.75
CA ALA A 84 12.09 -11.71 4.29
C ALA A 84 12.04 -10.31 3.65
N VAL A 85 11.27 -9.39 4.21
CA VAL A 85 11.21 -7.99 3.73
C VAL A 85 12.56 -7.30 3.86
N LEU A 86 13.26 -7.44 4.99
CA LEU A 86 14.59 -6.85 5.19
C LEU A 86 15.61 -7.40 4.18
N VAL A 87 15.57 -8.70 3.90
CA VAL A 87 16.42 -9.31 2.86
C VAL A 87 16.07 -8.77 1.47
N ALA A 88 14.79 -8.68 1.13
CA ALA A 88 14.35 -8.10 -0.14
C ALA A 88 14.82 -6.64 -0.28
N SER A 89 14.67 -5.83 0.76
CA SER A 89 15.10 -4.43 0.77
C SER A 89 16.60 -4.29 0.51
N LYS A 90 17.42 -5.13 1.12
CA LYS A 90 18.87 -5.11 0.88
C LYS A 90 19.22 -5.51 -0.56
N LEU A 91 18.67 -6.62 -1.04
CA LEU A 91 18.94 -7.11 -2.41
C LEU A 91 18.53 -6.08 -3.48
N THR A 92 17.38 -5.43 -3.32
CA THR A 92 16.90 -4.43 -4.27
C THR A 92 17.68 -3.13 -4.19
N SER A 93 18.12 -2.71 -3.00
CA SER A 93 19.02 -1.56 -2.82
C SER A 93 20.36 -1.77 -3.54
N ASP A 94 20.97 -2.97 -3.40
CA ASP A 94 22.20 -3.33 -4.09
C ASP A 94 22.05 -3.30 -5.63
N LEU A 95 20.85 -3.64 -6.12
CA LEU A 95 20.50 -3.62 -7.55
C LEU A 95 19.99 -2.26 -8.04
N LYS A 96 19.83 -1.28 -7.16
CA LYS A 96 19.25 0.04 -7.43
C LYS A 96 17.82 -0.03 -7.99
N ILE A 97 17.06 -1.00 -7.52
CA ILE A 97 15.63 -1.14 -7.84
C ILE A 97 14.83 -0.36 -6.80
N PRO A 98 13.94 0.55 -7.22
CA PRO A 98 13.16 1.36 -6.29
C PRO A 98 12.35 0.54 -5.29
N LEU A 99 12.40 0.94 -4.04
CA LEU A 99 11.65 0.36 -2.92
C LEU A 99 10.51 1.28 -2.52
N ILE A 100 9.31 0.75 -2.52
CA ILE A 100 8.07 1.47 -2.19
C ILE A 100 7.40 0.75 -1.03
N ILE A 101 6.99 1.47 -0.01
CA ILE A 101 6.18 0.91 1.09
C ILE A 101 4.85 1.64 1.23
N ASP A 102 3.76 0.89 1.40
CA ASP A 102 2.56 1.36 2.09
C ASP A 102 2.68 0.96 3.56
N LEU A 103 2.59 1.92 4.46
CA LEU A 103 2.75 1.67 5.90
C LEU A 103 1.71 0.67 6.43
N ASP A 104 0.51 0.68 5.87
CA ASP A 104 -0.54 -0.35 6.04
C ASP A 104 -0.63 -0.92 7.47
N TYR A 105 -0.71 -0.02 8.45
CA TYR A 105 -0.74 -0.38 9.86
C TYR A 105 -2.03 -1.09 10.25
N ARG A 106 -1.87 -2.21 10.97
CA ARG A 106 -2.98 -2.97 11.56
C ARG A 106 -2.64 -3.26 13.02
N PRO A 107 -3.28 -2.59 14.00
CA PRO A 107 -2.86 -2.63 15.41
C PRO A 107 -2.79 -4.03 16.01
N TYR A 108 -3.72 -4.89 15.64
CA TYR A 108 -3.82 -6.27 16.16
C TYR A 108 -2.78 -7.24 15.59
N ASN A 109 -1.92 -6.80 14.67
CA ASN A 109 -0.89 -7.67 14.08
C ASN A 109 0.45 -7.59 14.82
N TRP A 110 0.65 -6.62 15.68
CA TRP A 110 1.93 -6.33 16.29
C TRP A 110 2.02 -6.84 17.73
N GLU A 111 3.17 -7.39 18.11
CA GLU A 111 3.43 -7.92 19.45
C GLU A 111 3.47 -6.79 20.51
N SER A 112 4.04 -5.64 20.16
CA SER A 112 4.09 -4.46 21.01
C SER A 112 4.32 -3.18 20.21
N ASP A 113 4.02 -2.04 20.82
CA ASP A 113 4.26 -0.72 20.25
C ASP A 113 5.76 -0.42 20.07
N THR A 114 6.61 -0.92 20.95
CA THR A 114 8.07 -0.74 20.85
C THR A 114 8.60 -1.46 19.63
N ILE A 115 8.30 -2.76 19.48
CA ILE A 115 8.74 -3.57 18.33
C ILE A 115 8.26 -2.94 17.03
N LYS A 116 7.00 -2.52 16.98
CA LYS A 116 6.42 -1.84 15.83
C LYS A 116 7.21 -0.59 15.44
N SER A 117 7.43 0.30 16.39
CA SER A 117 8.13 1.58 16.14
C SER A 117 9.56 1.35 15.65
N ASP A 118 10.29 0.44 16.26
CA ASP A 118 11.67 0.14 15.86
C ASP A 118 11.74 -0.42 14.42
N VAL A 119 10.82 -1.33 14.08
CA VAL A 119 10.74 -1.91 12.73
C VAL A 119 10.37 -0.86 11.68
N TYR A 120 9.37 0.00 11.95
CA TYR A 120 9.04 1.07 11.01
C TYR A 120 10.17 2.08 10.86
N LYS A 121 10.86 2.46 11.94
CA LYS A 121 12.03 3.34 11.88
C LYS A 121 13.14 2.76 11.00
N GLU A 122 13.42 1.47 11.15
CA GLU A 122 14.42 0.78 10.34
C GLU A 122 14.03 0.78 8.87
N ILE A 123 12.85 0.28 8.54
CA ILE A 123 12.44 0.09 7.15
C ILE A 123 12.21 1.41 6.41
N MET A 124 11.63 2.42 7.05
CA MET A 124 11.39 3.72 6.41
C MET A 124 12.68 4.43 5.98
N ASN A 125 13.79 4.16 6.66
CA ASN A 125 15.11 4.70 6.27
C ASN A 125 15.68 4.00 5.01
N GLU A 126 15.13 2.86 4.62
CA GLU A 126 15.56 2.10 3.44
C GLU A 126 14.70 2.34 2.19
N MET A 127 13.55 2.98 2.34
CA MET A 127 12.59 3.18 1.26
C MET A 127 12.93 4.37 0.37
N ASP A 128 12.59 4.26 -0.92
CA ASP A 128 12.67 5.36 -1.87
C ASP A 128 11.35 6.13 -1.93
N ILE A 129 10.22 5.43 -1.77
CA ILE A 129 8.87 6.01 -1.67
C ILE A 129 8.16 5.44 -0.45
N ILE A 130 7.57 6.33 0.36
CA ILE A 130 6.75 5.94 1.51
C ILE A 130 5.33 6.47 1.28
N ILE A 131 4.34 5.58 1.41
CA ILE A 131 2.92 5.92 1.30
C ILE A 131 2.26 5.52 2.62
N GLY A 132 1.39 6.38 3.14
CA GLY A 132 0.64 6.08 4.35
C GLY A 132 -0.45 7.11 4.59
N ASN A 133 -1.37 6.82 5.51
CA ASN A 133 -2.34 7.79 5.98
C ASN A 133 -1.87 8.43 7.30
N ASP A 134 -2.63 9.39 7.80
CA ASP A 134 -2.36 10.13 9.03
C ASP A 134 -2.17 9.21 10.25
N LEU A 135 -3.05 8.21 10.43
CA LEU A 135 -2.93 7.24 11.52
C LEU A 135 -1.65 6.39 11.39
N GLU A 136 -1.34 5.95 10.19
CA GLU A 136 -0.18 5.10 9.91
C GLU A 136 1.14 5.83 10.18
N PHE A 137 1.25 7.09 9.78
CA PHE A 137 2.40 7.92 10.12
C PHE A 137 2.48 8.22 11.62
N ASN A 138 1.34 8.50 12.30
CA ASN A 138 1.34 8.72 13.74
C ASN A 138 1.92 7.52 14.51
N VAL A 139 1.57 6.31 14.11
CA VAL A 139 1.99 5.09 14.82
C VAL A 139 3.36 4.57 14.41
N ALA A 140 3.88 4.95 13.25
CA ALA A 140 5.15 4.45 12.73
C ALA A 140 6.34 4.79 13.65
N ASP A 141 6.30 5.92 14.34
CA ASP A 141 7.35 6.35 15.27
C ASP A 141 6.79 6.67 16.68
N ASN A 142 5.63 6.08 17.06
CA ASN A 142 4.92 6.47 18.27
C ASN A 142 4.76 8.00 18.38
N SER A 143 4.60 8.67 17.25
CA SER A 143 4.46 10.12 17.14
C SER A 143 3.01 10.53 17.36
N THR A 144 2.81 11.73 17.88
CA THR A 144 1.49 12.37 17.93
C THR A 144 1.21 13.24 16.72
N ASN A 145 2.17 13.39 15.80
CA ASN A 145 2.07 14.22 14.61
C ASN A 145 2.73 13.55 13.41
N GLY A 146 1.96 12.73 12.69
CA GLY A 146 2.45 11.99 11.51
C GLY A 146 2.86 12.90 10.36
N LEU A 147 2.25 14.09 10.23
CA LEU A 147 2.63 15.06 9.21
C LEU A 147 4.05 15.58 9.43
N GLU A 148 4.41 15.92 10.67
CA GLU A 148 5.78 16.33 10.99
C GLU A 148 6.76 15.15 10.83
N LEU A 149 6.33 13.94 11.13
CA LEU A 149 7.15 12.75 10.87
C LEU A 149 7.45 12.60 9.37
N ALA A 150 6.47 12.77 8.49
CA ALA A 150 6.67 12.74 7.05
C ALA A 150 7.71 13.80 6.61
N LYS A 151 7.62 15.03 7.14
CA LYS A 151 8.59 16.12 6.88
C LYS A 151 10.01 15.82 7.40
N VAL A 152 10.12 15.05 8.46
CA VAL A 152 11.44 14.61 8.97
C VAL A 152 12.02 13.52 8.07
N TYR A 153 11.19 12.54 7.67
CA TYR A 153 11.68 11.41 6.87
C TYR A 153 12.02 11.80 5.42
N ILE A 154 11.30 12.76 4.80
CA ILE A 154 11.65 13.20 3.43
C ILE A 154 13.06 13.81 3.35
N LYS A 155 13.61 14.31 4.46
CA LYS A 155 14.98 14.81 4.52
C LYS A 155 16.03 13.70 4.58
N LYS A 156 15.63 12.46 4.81
CA LYS A 156 16.50 11.27 4.85
C LYS A 156 16.61 10.62 3.47
N LYS A 157 16.52 9.29 3.37
CA LYS A 157 16.64 8.55 2.10
C LYS A 157 15.45 8.75 1.14
N PRO A 158 14.17 8.73 1.56
CA PRO A 158 13.06 8.79 0.62
C PRO A 158 13.14 9.99 -0.34
N SER A 159 12.83 9.74 -1.60
CA SER A 159 12.70 10.79 -2.62
C SER A 159 11.27 11.33 -2.70
N VAL A 160 10.29 10.51 -2.32
CA VAL A 160 8.87 10.87 -2.29
C VAL A 160 8.20 10.30 -1.04
N ILE A 161 7.38 11.11 -0.39
CA ILE A 161 6.45 10.65 0.64
C ILE A 161 5.05 11.07 0.25
N VAL A 162 4.10 10.15 0.28
CA VAL A 162 2.67 10.39 0.05
C VAL A 162 1.92 10.22 1.36
N TYR A 163 1.39 11.32 1.85
CA TYR A 163 0.59 11.39 3.07
C TYR A 163 -0.89 11.50 2.71
N LYS A 164 -1.63 10.42 2.90
CA LYS A 164 -3.07 10.31 2.55
C LYS A 164 -3.92 10.87 3.69
N MET A 165 -4.88 11.75 3.37
CA MET A 165 -5.76 12.43 4.34
C MET A 165 -7.25 12.13 4.10
N GLY A 166 -7.56 11.00 3.51
CA GLY A 166 -8.95 10.59 3.21
C GLY A 166 -9.65 11.59 2.28
N GLU A 167 -10.75 12.17 2.73
CA GLU A 167 -11.56 13.10 1.96
C GLU A 167 -10.84 14.44 1.69
N GLU A 168 -9.81 14.75 2.47
CA GLU A 168 -8.97 15.95 2.25
C GLU A 168 -7.90 15.71 1.16
N GLY A 169 -7.86 14.53 0.55
CA GLY A 169 -6.94 14.19 -0.50
C GLY A 169 -5.58 13.68 0.01
N SER A 170 -4.50 14.20 -0.56
CA SER A 170 -3.15 13.78 -0.20
C SER A 170 -2.13 14.91 -0.29
N LYS A 171 -1.08 14.80 0.54
CA LYS A 171 0.14 15.62 0.39
C LYS A 171 1.26 14.76 -0.16
N VAL A 172 1.98 15.31 -1.12
CA VAL A 172 3.17 14.70 -1.70
C VAL A 172 4.37 15.56 -1.34
N PHE A 173 5.32 14.96 -0.65
CA PHE A 173 6.58 15.58 -0.26
C PHE A 173 7.70 15.07 -1.15
N THR A 174 8.54 15.98 -1.61
CA THR A 174 9.84 15.72 -2.21
C THR A 174 10.93 16.42 -1.40
N LYS A 175 12.19 16.28 -1.80
CA LYS A 175 13.31 17.03 -1.18
C LYS A 175 13.12 18.55 -1.33
N GLU A 176 12.49 18.96 -2.42
CA GLU A 176 12.38 20.36 -2.84
C GLU A 176 11.03 20.99 -2.51
N ASN A 177 9.95 20.19 -2.56
CA ASN A 177 8.60 20.70 -2.52
C ASN A 177 7.65 19.88 -1.61
N GLU A 178 6.62 20.57 -1.11
CA GLU A 178 5.39 20.00 -0.56
C GLU A 178 4.23 20.46 -1.43
N SER A 179 3.44 19.53 -1.96
CA SER A 179 2.24 19.81 -2.74
C SER A 179 1.05 19.08 -2.16
N GLN A 180 -0.12 19.70 -2.20
CA GLN A 180 -1.37 19.08 -1.78
C GLN A 180 -2.27 18.90 -2.99
N TYR A 181 -2.88 17.72 -3.09
CA TYR A 181 -3.81 17.35 -4.15
C TYR A 181 -5.13 16.96 -3.52
N GLY A 182 -6.22 17.44 -4.08
CA GLY A 182 -7.57 17.12 -3.65
C GLY A 182 -7.99 15.68 -3.95
N THR A 183 -9.24 15.39 -3.69
CA THR A 183 -9.89 14.14 -4.09
C THR A 183 -11.20 14.43 -4.81
N PHE A 184 -11.78 13.42 -5.42
CA PHE A 184 -13.05 13.53 -6.13
C PHE A 184 -14.22 13.34 -5.17
N ASN A 185 -15.21 14.21 -5.25
CA ASN A 185 -16.44 14.12 -4.48
C ASN A 185 -17.33 13.01 -5.04
N VAL A 186 -17.49 11.92 -4.29
CA VAL A 186 -18.28 10.76 -4.70
C VAL A 186 -19.15 10.25 -3.55
N GLU A 187 -20.27 9.64 -3.87
CA GLU A 187 -21.09 8.94 -2.89
C GLU A 187 -20.46 7.56 -2.61
N ALA A 188 -19.60 7.52 -1.59
CA ALA A 188 -18.93 6.29 -1.20
C ALA A 188 -19.90 5.32 -0.55
N ILE A 189 -19.79 4.03 -0.85
CA ILE A 189 -20.54 2.96 -0.19
C ILE A 189 -19.69 2.16 0.80
N LYS A 190 -18.36 2.29 0.71
CA LYS A 190 -17.41 1.62 1.59
C LYS A 190 -16.01 2.26 1.51
N PRO A 191 -15.24 2.31 2.61
CA PRO A 191 -13.85 2.81 2.58
C PRO A 191 -12.84 1.74 2.12
N THR A 192 -13.19 0.45 2.18
CA THR A 192 -12.26 -0.67 1.99
C THR A 192 -11.73 -0.75 0.56
N GLY A 193 -10.41 -0.82 0.42
CA GLY A 193 -9.71 -0.92 -0.86
C GLY A 193 -9.32 0.45 -1.47
N ALA A 194 -9.71 1.58 -0.84
CA ALA A 194 -9.33 2.90 -1.31
C ALA A 194 -7.81 3.10 -1.32
N GLY A 195 -7.11 2.69 -0.25
CA GLY A 195 -5.66 2.78 -0.15
C GLY A 195 -4.96 1.98 -1.24
N ASP A 196 -5.35 0.71 -1.43
CA ASP A 196 -4.78 -0.15 -2.47
C ASP A 196 -5.03 0.41 -3.88
N ALA A 197 -6.23 0.96 -4.11
CA ALA A 197 -6.59 1.59 -5.37
C ALA A 197 -5.74 2.85 -5.63
N PHE A 198 -5.57 3.69 -4.61
CA PHE A 198 -4.67 4.85 -4.69
C PHE A 198 -3.25 4.42 -5.04
N ASN A 199 -2.70 3.47 -4.29
CA ASN A 199 -1.34 2.96 -4.51
C ASN A 199 -1.16 2.41 -5.94
N GLY A 200 -2.14 1.63 -6.42
CA GLY A 200 -2.14 1.11 -7.79
C GLY A 200 -2.12 2.22 -8.85
N GLY A 201 -2.97 3.23 -8.71
CA GLY A 201 -3.03 4.38 -9.61
C GLY A 201 -1.75 5.22 -9.55
N PHE A 202 -1.26 5.52 -8.36
CA PHE A 202 -0.06 6.32 -8.13
C PHE A 202 1.19 5.63 -8.70
N ILE A 203 1.46 4.39 -8.31
CA ILE A 203 2.68 3.66 -8.70
C ILE A 203 2.68 3.36 -10.21
N SER A 204 1.53 2.95 -10.78
CA SER A 204 1.45 2.71 -12.22
C SER A 204 1.66 3.98 -13.03
N SER A 205 1.23 5.14 -12.53
CA SER A 205 1.47 6.43 -13.18
C SER A 205 2.95 6.78 -13.20
N LEU A 206 3.65 6.61 -12.08
CA LEU A 206 5.10 6.80 -12.02
C LEU A 206 5.85 5.85 -12.96
N TYR A 207 5.44 4.58 -13.01
CA TYR A 207 6.03 3.59 -13.93
C TYR A 207 5.87 4.01 -15.39
N ASN A 208 4.77 4.66 -15.75
CA ASN A 208 4.52 5.18 -17.09
C ASN A 208 5.14 6.56 -17.33
N GLY A 209 5.94 7.09 -16.41
CA GLY A 209 6.67 8.36 -16.56
C GLY A 209 5.81 9.62 -16.37
N LEU A 210 4.64 9.50 -15.78
CA LEU A 210 3.80 10.65 -15.46
C LEU A 210 4.37 11.45 -14.27
N SER A 211 3.95 12.72 -14.16
CA SER A 211 4.33 13.60 -13.05
C SER A 211 3.80 13.09 -11.70
N LEU A 212 4.37 13.57 -10.59
CA LEU A 212 3.85 13.29 -9.24
C LEU A 212 2.43 13.82 -9.06
N GLU A 213 2.11 14.95 -9.68
CA GLU A 213 0.76 15.53 -9.72
C GLU A 213 -0.22 14.58 -10.40
N ASP A 214 0.06 14.18 -11.65
CA ASP A 214 -0.77 13.22 -12.36
C ASP A 214 -0.90 11.89 -11.61
N ALA A 215 0.17 11.42 -11.00
CA ALA A 215 0.16 10.20 -10.19
C ALA A 215 -0.77 10.33 -8.97
N ALA A 216 -0.73 11.46 -8.26
CA ALA A 216 -1.60 11.72 -7.11
C ALA A 216 -3.08 11.84 -7.54
N ILE A 217 -3.36 12.55 -8.62
CA ILE A 217 -4.71 12.68 -9.18
C ILE A 217 -5.26 11.31 -9.60
N ARG A 218 -4.47 10.51 -10.31
CA ARG A 218 -4.88 9.16 -10.76
C ARG A 218 -5.05 8.19 -9.59
N GLY A 219 -4.21 8.30 -8.56
CA GLY A 219 -4.39 7.58 -7.30
C GLY A 219 -5.71 7.93 -6.63
N SER A 220 -6.01 9.22 -6.48
CA SER A 220 -7.28 9.72 -5.92
C SER A 220 -8.48 9.28 -6.74
N ALA A 221 -8.40 9.33 -8.08
CA ALA A 221 -9.47 8.88 -8.97
C ALA A 221 -9.74 7.38 -8.84
N ASN A 222 -8.69 6.55 -8.79
CA ASN A 222 -8.84 5.12 -8.54
C ASN A 222 -9.52 4.84 -7.20
N ALA A 223 -9.10 5.52 -6.13
CA ALA A 223 -9.70 5.40 -4.81
C ALA A 223 -11.19 5.80 -4.84
N ALA A 224 -11.51 6.94 -5.45
CA ALA A 224 -12.89 7.42 -5.60
C ALA A 224 -13.77 6.40 -6.33
N ILE A 225 -13.31 5.84 -7.44
CA ILE A 225 -14.06 4.81 -8.18
C ILE A 225 -14.29 3.55 -7.31
N VAL A 226 -13.27 3.07 -6.61
CA VAL A 226 -13.35 1.83 -5.82
C VAL A 226 -14.30 1.96 -4.65
N VAL A 227 -14.36 3.11 -3.98
CA VAL A 227 -15.26 3.30 -2.83
C VAL A 227 -16.74 3.35 -3.23
N THR A 228 -17.06 3.62 -4.50
CA THR A 228 -18.44 3.59 -5.03
C THR A 228 -18.88 2.20 -5.50
N ARG A 229 -18.03 1.17 -5.43
CA ARG A 229 -18.30 -0.17 -5.98
C ARG A 229 -18.20 -1.24 -4.92
N VAL A 230 -18.99 -2.30 -5.07
CA VAL A 230 -18.87 -3.50 -4.20
C VAL A 230 -17.64 -4.32 -4.58
N GLY A 231 -16.93 -4.82 -3.58
CA GLY A 231 -15.68 -5.57 -3.76
C GLY A 231 -14.43 -4.68 -3.68
N CYS A 232 -13.25 -5.27 -3.72
CA CYS A 232 -11.97 -4.56 -3.73
C CYS A 232 -11.28 -4.78 -5.08
N SER A 233 -10.62 -5.92 -5.28
CA SER A 233 -9.93 -6.23 -6.54
C SER A 233 -10.86 -6.17 -7.78
N SER A 234 -12.10 -6.66 -7.65
CA SER A 234 -13.10 -6.60 -8.72
C SER A 234 -13.65 -5.20 -8.99
N ALA A 235 -13.49 -4.27 -8.04
CA ALA A 235 -13.96 -2.88 -8.14
C ALA A 235 -12.93 -1.96 -8.82
N MET A 236 -11.68 -2.41 -8.97
CA MET A 236 -10.61 -1.62 -9.58
C MET A 236 -10.94 -1.27 -11.02
N PRO A 237 -10.83 0.01 -11.42
CA PRO A 237 -11.06 0.41 -12.80
C PRO A 237 -9.94 -0.06 -13.72
N ASN A 238 -10.26 -0.22 -14.99
CA ASN A 238 -9.25 -0.28 -16.03
C ASN A 238 -8.84 1.16 -16.47
N ASN A 239 -7.79 1.27 -17.29
CA ASN A 239 -7.29 2.58 -17.73
C ASN A 239 -8.36 3.43 -18.47
N GLN A 240 -9.22 2.81 -19.27
CA GLN A 240 -10.26 3.55 -20.00
C GLN A 240 -11.32 4.12 -19.06
N GLU A 241 -11.73 3.35 -18.06
CA GLU A 241 -12.66 3.81 -17.02
C GLU A 241 -12.04 4.94 -16.19
N LEU A 242 -10.76 4.81 -15.83
CA LEU A 242 -10.04 5.82 -15.07
C LEU A 242 -9.94 7.15 -15.84
N GLU A 243 -9.49 7.12 -17.10
CA GLU A 243 -9.40 8.31 -17.95
C GLU A 243 -10.77 8.99 -18.12
N LYS A 244 -11.80 8.20 -18.37
CA LYS A 244 -13.16 8.72 -18.49
C LYS A 244 -13.60 9.41 -17.22
N PHE A 245 -13.35 8.81 -16.06
CA PHE A 245 -13.73 9.38 -14.77
C PHE A 245 -12.99 10.69 -14.51
N ILE A 246 -11.68 10.75 -14.71
CA ILE A 246 -10.88 11.96 -14.55
C ILE A 246 -11.41 13.07 -15.45
N ASN A 247 -11.60 12.79 -16.75
CA ASN A 247 -12.06 13.80 -17.72
C ASN A 247 -13.46 14.35 -17.39
N GLN A 248 -14.33 13.55 -16.78
CA GLN A 248 -15.67 13.96 -16.38
C GLN A 248 -15.68 14.82 -15.12
N ASN A 249 -14.69 14.67 -14.25
CA ASN A 249 -14.65 15.29 -12.93
C ASN A 249 -13.47 16.28 -12.76
N GLN A 250 -12.77 16.65 -13.82
CA GLN A 250 -11.60 17.57 -13.78
C GLN A 250 -11.86 18.94 -13.13
N LYS A 251 -13.13 19.37 -13.04
CA LYS A 251 -13.51 20.65 -12.44
C LYS A 251 -13.58 20.60 -10.91
N GLU A 252 -13.43 19.45 -10.30
CA GLU A 252 -13.54 19.22 -8.85
C GLU A 252 -12.18 19.19 -8.13
N LEU A 253 -11.10 19.17 -8.88
CA LEU A 253 -9.71 19.21 -8.41
C LEU A 253 -9.21 20.67 -8.36
#